data_d6ac2c566c5d63235fa4cfc4b441ef2d
#
_entry.id   d6ac2c566c5d63235fa4cfc4b441ef2d
#
_cell.length_a   1.000
_cell.length_b   1.000
_cell.length_c   1.000
_cell.angle_alpha   90.00
_cell.angle_beta   90.00
_cell.angle_gamma   90.00
#
_symmetry.space_group_name_H-M   'P 1'
#
loop_
_entity.id
_entity.type
_entity.pdbx_description
1 polymer ?
#
loop_
_entity_poly.entity_id
_entity_poly.type
_entity_poly.pdbx_seq_one_letter_code
_entity_poly.pdbx_strand_id
1 'polypeptide(L)'
;MYRVRYKIEYICVASDINYLCIQTIYKYKVSNKMEQSFYNLKATTLQGKEVSMDQFKDKVVVVVNTASKCGFTPQYEGLEAMYKEYKDKGLMILGFPCNQFGNQEPGTEKDIAEGCLINYGVSFPMFAKVDVNGDNAHPLFKYLKKELKGTLGNQVKWNFTKFVIDKNGKPAKRFAPITKPESMREYIEGLL
;
A
#
# COMPACT_ATOMS: atom_id res chain seq x y z
N MET A 1 4.95 11.40 -21.13
CA MET A 1 4.87 11.06 -22.56
C MET A 1 5.51 9.70 -22.76
N TYR A 2 4.73 8.62 -22.69
CA TYR A 2 5.24 7.25 -22.77
C TYR A 2 5.35 6.81 -24.23
N ARG A 3 6.57 6.49 -24.65
CA ARG A 3 6.86 5.96 -25.98
C ARG A 3 6.56 4.46 -25.98
N VAL A 4 5.46 4.04 -26.61
CA VAL A 4 5.18 2.64 -26.89
C VAL A 4 6.09 2.21 -28.05
N ARG A 5 7.01 1.29 -27.81
CA ARG A 5 7.79 0.65 -28.88
C ARG A 5 6.97 -0.50 -29.44
N TYR A 6 6.56 -0.39 -30.68
CA TYR A 6 6.01 -1.50 -31.43
C TYR A 6 7.16 -2.30 -32.06
N LYS A 7 7.25 -3.60 -31.75
CA LYS A 7 8.13 -4.53 -32.44
C LYS A 7 7.29 -5.19 -33.55
N ILE A 8 7.54 -4.84 -34.78
CA ILE A 8 6.90 -5.47 -35.96
C ILE A 8 7.88 -6.55 -36.43
N GLU A 9 7.51 -7.82 -36.29
CA GLU A 9 8.22 -8.93 -36.91
C GLU A 9 7.51 -9.29 -38.22
N TYR A 10 8.23 -9.12 -39.31
CA TYR A 10 7.77 -9.56 -40.65
C TYR A 10 8.20 -11.00 -40.87
N ILE A 11 7.26 -11.91 -41.06
CA ILE A 11 7.54 -13.25 -41.60
C ILE A 11 7.30 -13.18 -43.10
N CYS A 12 8.39 -13.17 -43.91
CA CYS A 12 8.30 -13.37 -45.35
C CYS A 12 8.25 -14.86 -45.62
N VAL A 13 7.13 -15.34 -46.17
CA VAL A 13 7.06 -16.65 -46.80
C VAL A 13 7.08 -16.41 -48.33
N ALA A 14 8.16 -16.83 -48.98
CA ALA A 14 8.30 -16.79 -50.41
C ALA A 14 7.67 -18.04 -51.01
N SER A 15 6.60 -17.88 -51.79
CA SER A 15 6.23 -18.81 -52.84
C SER A 15 5.45 -18.04 -53.90
N ASP A 16 5.81 -18.31 -55.16
CA ASP A 16 5.43 -17.63 -56.37
C ASP A 16 3.91 -17.54 -56.58
N ILE A 17 3.53 -16.44 -57.28
CA ILE A 17 2.24 -16.15 -57.90
C ILE A 17 1.23 -15.41 -56.99
N ASN A 18 1.03 -14.13 -57.36
CA ASN A 18 0.02 -13.18 -56.91
C ASN A 18 0.24 -12.52 -55.54
N TYR A 19 0.74 -11.28 -55.60
CA TYR A 19 0.79 -10.35 -54.48
C TYR A 19 -0.63 -10.04 -53.98
N LEU A 20 -1.10 -10.80 -53.02
CA LEU A 20 -2.19 -10.39 -52.14
C LEU A 20 -1.57 -10.15 -50.75
N CYS A 21 -1.34 -8.86 -50.47
CA CYS A 21 -0.88 -8.44 -49.16
C CYS A 21 -2.02 -8.66 -48.16
N ILE A 22 -2.08 -9.88 -47.58
CA ILE A 22 -2.98 -10.16 -46.48
C ILE A 22 -2.36 -9.47 -45.23
N GLN A 23 -2.81 -8.25 -44.96
CA GLN A 23 -2.60 -7.65 -43.67
C GLN A 23 -3.37 -8.45 -42.61
N THR A 24 -2.76 -9.51 -42.14
CA THR A 24 -3.27 -10.19 -40.93
C THR A 24 -3.03 -9.25 -39.76
N ILE A 25 -4.04 -8.41 -39.47
CA ILE A 25 -4.10 -7.64 -38.24
C ILE A 25 -4.27 -8.68 -37.12
N TYR A 26 -3.16 -9.16 -36.58
CA TYR A 26 -3.19 -9.78 -35.29
C TYR A 26 -3.67 -8.71 -34.30
N LYS A 27 -4.95 -8.72 -33.96
CA LYS A 27 -5.45 -8.11 -32.77
C LYS A 27 -4.75 -8.79 -31.61
N TYR A 28 -3.58 -8.28 -31.23
CA TYR A 28 -3.06 -8.51 -29.89
C TYR A 28 -4.17 -8.02 -28.96
N LYS A 29 -4.87 -8.96 -28.34
CA LYS A 29 -5.55 -8.72 -27.10
C LYS A 29 -4.45 -8.33 -26.14
N VAL A 30 -4.07 -7.05 -26.12
CA VAL A 30 -3.41 -6.46 -24.97
C VAL A 30 -4.42 -6.68 -23.87
N SER A 31 -4.20 -7.71 -23.08
CA SER A 31 -4.84 -7.87 -21.80
C SER A 31 -4.41 -6.63 -21.03
N ASN A 32 -5.19 -5.55 -21.13
CA ASN A 32 -5.17 -4.45 -20.22
C ASN A 32 -5.68 -4.97 -18.84
N LYS A 33 -4.97 -5.94 -18.30
CA LYS A 33 -4.91 -6.12 -16.88
C LYS A 33 -4.21 -4.86 -16.40
N MET A 34 -5.00 -3.82 -16.10
CA MET A 34 -4.44 -2.64 -15.45
C MET A 34 -3.66 -3.17 -14.25
N GLU A 35 -2.34 -3.10 -14.35
CA GLU A 35 -1.47 -3.56 -13.30
C GLU A 35 -1.87 -2.75 -12.06
N GLN A 36 -2.39 -3.44 -11.05
CA GLN A 36 -2.92 -2.80 -9.85
C GLN A 36 -1.78 -2.04 -9.20
N SER A 37 -1.81 -0.72 -9.25
CA SER A 37 -0.83 0.16 -8.65
C SER A 37 -1.33 0.65 -7.29
N PHE A 38 -0.42 0.94 -6.36
CA PHE A 38 -0.75 1.60 -5.09
C PHE A 38 -1.60 2.86 -5.32
N TYR A 39 -1.26 3.67 -6.30
CA TYR A 39 -1.93 4.94 -6.59
C TYR A 39 -3.36 4.81 -7.10
N ASN A 40 -3.75 3.62 -7.62
CA ASN A 40 -5.12 3.37 -8.10
C ASN A 40 -6.07 2.95 -6.96
N LEU A 41 -5.58 2.86 -5.73
CA LEU A 41 -6.34 2.44 -4.58
C LEU A 41 -6.93 3.63 -3.84
N LYS A 42 -8.03 3.38 -3.12
CA LYS A 42 -8.72 4.38 -2.32
C LYS A 42 -8.98 3.82 -0.93
N ALA A 43 -9.15 4.69 0.05
CA ALA A 43 -9.56 4.33 1.39
C ALA A 43 -10.39 5.47 2.02
N THR A 44 -11.21 5.13 3.02
CA THR A 44 -12.03 6.10 3.75
C THR A 44 -11.33 6.50 5.04
N THR A 45 -11.24 7.79 5.34
CA THR A 45 -10.68 8.29 6.62
C THR A 45 -11.63 8.00 7.79
N LEU A 46 -11.15 8.16 9.04
CA LEU A 46 -12.01 8.08 10.23
C LEU A 46 -13.20 9.06 10.18
N GLN A 47 -13.09 10.18 9.45
CA GLN A 47 -14.13 11.19 9.27
C GLN A 47 -15.09 10.88 8.09
N GLY A 48 -14.95 9.69 7.47
CA GLY A 48 -15.82 9.26 6.36
C GLY A 48 -15.48 9.83 4.99
N LYS A 49 -14.35 10.54 4.83
CA LYS A 49 -13.91 11.09 3.54
C LYS A 49 -13.15 10.04 2.73
N GLU A 50 -13.56 9.80 1.49
CA GLU A 50 -12.79 8.98 0.56
C GLU A 50 -11.50 9.71 0.12
N VAL A 51 -10.40 8.98 0.16
CA VAL A 51 -9.06 9.45 -0.17
C VAL A 51 -8.44 8.50 -1.18
N SER A 52 -7.97 9.03 -2.31
CA SER A 52 -7.19 8.29 -3.29
C SER A 52 -5.71 8.27 -2.89
N MET A 53 -5.06 7.11 -3.06
CA MET A 53 -3.63 6.96 -2.73
C MET A 53 -2.72 7.74 -3.67
N ASP A 54 -3.21 8.24 -4.81
CA ASP A 54 -2.42 9.06 -5.73
C ASP A 54 -2.06 10.45 -5.17
N GLN A 55 -2.77 10.93 -4.15
CA GLN A 55 -2.38 12.15 -3.42
C GLN A 55 -1.04 12.02 -2.67
N PHE A 56 -0.56 10.78 -2.50
CA PHE A 56 0.73 10.50 -1.87
C PHE A 56 1.85 10.23 -2.88
N LYS A 57 1.68 10.65 -4.14
CA LYS A 57 2.75 10.61 -5.15
C LYS A 57 3.98 11.36 -4.65
N ASP A 58 5.15 10.87 -5.05
CA ASP A 58 6.45 11.42 -4.65
C ASP A 58 6.74 11.39 -3.13
N LYS A 59 5.95 10.59 -2.38
CA LYS A 59 6.16 10.35 -0.95
C LYS A 59 6.61 8.92 -0.69
N VAL A 60 7.45 8.74 0.31
CA VAL A 60 7.65 7.45 0.95
C VAL A 60 6.47 7.21 1.88
N VAL A 61 5.73 6.11 1.68
CA VAL A 61 4.51 5.85 2.44
C VAL A 61 4.69 4.62 3.33
N VAL A 62 4.34 4.76 4.62
CA VAL A 62 4.24 3.64 5.56
C VAL A 62 2.76 3.36 5.83
N VAL A 63 2.27 2.20 5.40
CA VAL A 63 0.94 1.70 5.74
C VAL A 63 1.06 0.76 6.92
N VAL A 64 0.31 1.00 7.99
CA VAL A 64 0.34 0.20 9.21
C VAL A 64 -1.08 -0.17 9.66
N ASN A 65 -1.33 -1.45 9.98
CA ASN A 65 -2.57 -1.83 10.65
C ASN A 65 -2.42 -1.69 12.15
N THR A 66 -3.38 -1.03 12.79
CA THR A 66 -3.29 -0.58 14.18
C THR A 66 -4.38 -1.16 15.05
N ALA A 67 -4.21 -1.08 16.37
CA ALA A 67 -5.24 -1.41 17.36
C ALA A 67 -4.98 -0.65 18.67
N SER A 68 -6.07 -0.26 19.36
CA SER A 68 -6.03 0.56 20.58
C SER A 68 -5.73 -0.24 21.84
N LYS A 69 -5.96 -1.58 21.85
CA LYS A 69 -5.83 -2.45 23.06
C LYS A 69 -4.80 -3.56 22.84
N CYS A 70 -3.74 -3.30 22.09
CA CYS A 70 -2.67 -4.23 21.78
C CYS A 70 -1.43 -3.96 22.63
N GLY A 71 -0.65 -4.99 22.98
CA GLY A 71 0.65 -4.81 23.60
C GLY A 71 1.65 -3.99 22.75
N PHE A 72 1.40 -3.87 21.44
CA PHE A 72 2.19 -3.04 20.53
C PHE A 72 1.65 -1.61 20.35
N THR A 73 0.53 -1.23 20.98
CA THR A 73 -0.06 0.10 20.86
C THR A 73 0.91 1.24 21.19
N PRO A 74 1.87 1.10 22.15
CA PRO A 74 2.90 2.12 22.36
C PRO A 74 3.76 2.46 21.12
N GLN A 75 3.75 1.62 20.08
CA GLN A 75 4.43 1.97 18.82
C GLN A 75 3.84 3.20 18.11
N TYR A 76 2.64 3.67 18.48
CA TYR A 76 2.11 4.94 18.01
C TYR A 76 3.06 6.11 18.30
N GLU A 77 3.70 6.12 19.48
CA GLU A 77 4.65 7.18 19.87
C GLU A 77 5.85 7.23 18.91
N GLY A 78 6.44 6.08 18.60
CA GLY A 78 7.57 6.01 17.68
C GLY A 78 7.16 6.32 16.22
N LEU A 79 5.95 5.90 15.79
CA LEU A 79 5.41 6.25 14.48
C LEU A 79 5.18 7.76 14.37
N GLU A 80 4.59 8.38 15.40
CA GLU A 80 4.34 9.82 15.43
C GLU A 80 5.65 10.62 15.46
N ALA A 81 6.62 10.20 16.26
CA ALA A 81 7.94 10.82 16.29
C ALA A 81 8.61 10.78 14.91
N MET A 82 8.58 9.62 14.25
CA MET A 82 9.12 9.45 12.89
C MET A 82 8.35 10.30 11.87
N TYR A 83 7.01 10.37 11.98
CA TYR A 83 6.20 11.20 11.11
C TYR A 83 6.55 12.68 11.24
N LYS A 84 6.61 13.20 12.46
CA LYS A 84 6.98 14.60 12.73
C LYS A 84 8.35 14.96 12.18
N GLU A 85 9.33 14.06 12.30
CA GLU A 85 10.70 14.28 11.88
C GLU A 85 10.87 14.29 10.34
N TYR A 86 10.10 13.44 9.62
CA TYR A 86 10.32 13.21 8.20
C TYR A 86 9.18 13.65 7.28
N LYS A 87 8.01 14.10 7.79
CA LYS A 87 6.88 14.52 6.95
C LYS A 87 7.27 15.60 5.93
N ASP A 88 8.06 16.57 6.35
CA ASP A 88 8.52 17.67 5.49
C ASP A 88 9.63 17.24 4.52
N LYS A 89 10.25 16.08 4.78
CA LYS A 89 11.22 15.42 3.91
C LYS A 89 10.56 14.41 2.94
N GLY A 90 9.24 14.25 3.04
CA GLY A 90 8.48 13.41 2.11
C GLY A 90 8.00 12.06 2.67
N LEU A 91 8.05 11.86 4.00
CA LEU A 91 7.41 10.69 4.62
C LEU A 91 5.91 10.92 4.84
N MET A 92 5.12 9.89 4.57
CA MET A 92 3.72 9.80 4.94
C MET A 92 3.47 8.50 5.72
N ILE A 93 2.72 8.57 6.83
CA ILE A 93 2.27 7.39 7.57
C ILE A 93 0.75 7.32 7.48
N LEU A 94 0.22 6.12 7.19
CA LEU A 94 -1.22 5.86 7.02
C LEU A 94 -1.62 4.75 7.98
N GLY A 95 -2.39 5.09 9.02
CA GLY A 95 -2.86 4.16 10.03
C GLY A 95 -4.24 3.57 9.69
N PHE A 96 -4.34 2.25 9.73
CA PHE A 96 -5.57 1.50 9.45
C PHE A 96 -5.97 0.66 10.66
N PRO A 97 -6.94 1.09 11.47
CA PRO A 97 -7.46 0.30 12.57
C PRO A 97 -8.00 -1.05 12.09
N CYS A 98 -7.73 -2.12 12.84
CA CYS A 98 -8.14 -3.48 12.49
C CYS A 98 -8.52 -4.28 13.72
N ASN A 99 -9.71 -4.89 13.72
CA ASN A 99 -10.20 -5.68 14.86
C ASN A 99 -10.00 -7.20 14.71
N GLN A 100 -9.30 -7.66 13.67
CA GLN A 100 -9.16 -9.10 13.37
C GLN A 100 -8.17 -9.83 14.31
N PHE A 101 -7.42 -9.12 15.12
CA PHE A 101 -6.40 -9.71 16.00
C PHE A 101 -6.79 -9.54 17.47
N GLY A 102 -7.37 -10.58 18.04
CA GLY A 102 -7.77 -10.63 19.45
C GLY A 102 -8.85 -9.63 19.83
N ASN A 103 -9.64 -9.11 18.87
CA ASN A 103 -10.64 -8.07 19.11
C ASN A 103 -10.08 -6.83 19.83
N GLN A 104 -8.86 -6.44 19.48
CA GLN A 104 -8.12 -5.37 20.15
C GLN A 104 -8.44 -3.96 19.61
N GLU A 105 -9.38 -3.83 18.67
CA GLU A 105 -9.90 -2.55 18.16
C GLU A 105 -11.44 -2.52 18.20
N PRO A 106 -12.08 -2.64 19.38
CA PRO A 106 -13.54 -2.76 19.47
C PRO A 106 -14.28 -1.42 19.26
N GLY A 107 -13.59 -0.28 19.45
CA GLY A 107 -14.17 1.07 19.41
C GLY A 107 -14.77 1.46 18.07
N THR A 108 -15.60 2.50 18.06
CA THR A 108 -16.06 3.16 16.84
C THR A 108 -14.94 4.01 16.24
N GLU A 109 -15.12 4.51 15.02
CA GLU A 109 -14.16 5.44 14.38
C GLU A 109 -13.93 6.69 15.23
N LYS A 110 -14.95 7.17 15.94
CA LYS A 110 -14.85 8.31 16.87
C LYS A 110 -13.98 7.95 18.08
N ASP A 111 -14.21 6.79 18.70
CA ASP A 111 -13.42 6.34 19.86
C ASP A 111 -11.94 6.17 19.48
N ILE A 112 -11.68 5.65 18.27
CA ILE A 112 -10.34 5.47 17.73
C ILE A 112 -9.65 6.82 17.49
N ALA A 113 -10.35 7.77 16.87
CA ALA A 113 -9.82 9.10 16.59
C ALA A 113 -9.43 9.82 17.89
N GLU A 114 -10.33 9.82 18.86
CA GLU A 114 -10.10 10.45 20.18
C GLU A 114 -8.97 9.74 20.93
N GLY A 115 -8.98 8.41 20.96
CA GLY A 115 -7.94 7.61 21.63
C GLY A 115 -6.55 7.79 21.05
N CYS A 116 -6.40 7.81 19.72
CA CYS A 116 -5.12 8.04 19.05
C CYS A 116 -4.58 9.46 19.34
N LEU A 117 -5.45 10.48 19.23
CA LEU A 117 -5.06 11.87 19.48
C LEU A 117 -4.70 12.13 20.93
N ILE A 118 -5.58 11.72 21.87
CA ILE A 118 -5.43 12.03 23.30
C ILE A 118 -4.25 11.27 23.91
N ASN A 119 -4.14 9.97 23.61
CA ASN A 119 -3.16 9.11 24.30
C ASN A 119 -1.76 9.15 23.66
N TYR A 120 -1.67 9.41 22.34
CA TYR A 120 -0.41 9.27 21.57
C TYR A 120 -0.08 10.51 20.73
N GLY A 121 -0.96 11.52 20.70
CA GLY A 121 -0.77 12.75 19.92
C GLY A 121 -0.64 12.48 18.41
N VAL A 122 -1.28 11.41 17.90
CA VAL A 122 -1.19 11.00 16.51
C VAL A 122 -1.69 12.11 15.58
N SER A 123 -0.82 12.57 14.69
CA SER A 123 -1.11 13.60 13.71
C SER A 123 -1.06 13.12 12.25
N PHE A 124 -0.55 11.91 12.00
CA PHE A 124 -0.60 11.30 10.68
C PHE A 124 -2.03 10.80 10.34
N PRO A 125 -2.36 10.69 9.03
CA PRO A 125 -3.68 10.24 8.57
C PRO A 125 -4.09 8.88 9.13
N MET A 126 -5.27 8.84 9.74
CA MET A 126 -5.92 7.61 10.20
C MET A 126 -7.17 7.33 9.34
N PHE A 127 -7.38 6.07 9.00
CA PHE A 127 -8.46 5.60 8.15
C PHE A 127 -9.52 4.83 8.94
N ALA A 128 -10.68 4.62 8.32
CA ALA A 128 -11.74 3.79 8.89
C ALA A 128 -11.24 2.37 9.15
N LYS A 129 -11.86 1.70 10.11
CA LYS A 129 -11.55 0.33 10.47
C LYS A 129 -11.74 -0.61 9.27
N VAL A 130 -10.75 -1.47 9.03
CA VAL A 130 -10.74 -2.39 7.89
C VAL A 130 -10.33 -3.81 8.29
N ASP A 131 -10.76 -4.77 7.49
CA ASP A 131 -10.17 -6.09 7.49
C ASP A 131 -8.89 -6.10 6.66
N VAL A 132 -7.84 -6.73 7.18
CA VAL A 132 -6.55 -6.88 6.49
C VAL A 132 -6.34 -8.29 5.95
N ASN A 133 -7.13 -9.27 6.41
CA ASN A 133 -7.10 -10.67 6.00
C ASN A 133 -8.49 -11.18 5.59
N GLY A 134 -8.53 -12.34 4.91
CA GLY A 134 -9.75 -12.95 4.43
C GLY A 134 -10.30 -12.32 3.15
N ASP A 135 -11.51 -12.75 2.76
CA ASP A 135 -12.14 -12.33 1.49
C ASP A 135 -12.60 -10.87 1.52
N ASN A 136 -12.96 -10.38 2.72
CA ASN A 136 -13.35 -8.98 2.94
C ASN A 136 -12.18 -8.03 3.17
N ALA A 137 -10.93 -8.51 3.08
CA ALA A 137 -9.76 -7.65 3.25
C ALA A 137 -9.80 -6.46 2.31
N HIS A 138 -9.50 -5.28 2.85
CA HIS A 138 -9.45 -4.03 2.09
C HIS A 138 -8.53 -4.15 0.86
N PRO A 139 -8.89 -3.61 -0.31
CA PRO A 139 -8.11 -3.74 -1.55
C PRO A 139 -6.64 -3.35 -1.39
N LEU A 140 -6.34 -2.32 -0.58
CA LEU A 140 -4.97 -1.91 -0.27
C LEU A 140 -4.17 -3.05 0.39
N PHE A 141 -4.74 -3.74 1.37
CA PHE A 141 -4.05 -4.85 2.04
C PHE A 141 -3.98 -6.10 1.17
N LYS A 142 -4.98 -6.36 0.31
CA LYS A 142 -4.89 -7.42 -0.71
C LYS A 142 -3.70 -7.17 -1.64
N TYR A 143 -3.55 -5.94 -2.11
CA TYR A 143 -2.45 -5.52 -2.96
C TYR A 143 -1.10 -5.65 -2.24
N LEU A 144 -0.93 -5.01 -1.08
CA LEU A 144 0.33 -5.01 -0.35
C LEU A 144 0.80 -6.43 0.05
N LYS A 145 -0.13 -7.30 0.45
CA LYS A 145 0.18 -8.71 0.78
C LYS A 145 0.60 -9.53 -0.44
N LYS A 146 0.07 -9.20 -1.62
CA LYS A 146 0.45 -9.86 -2.87
C LYS A 146 1.86 -9.48 -3.29
N GLU A 147 2.18 -8.18 -3.23
CA GLU A 147 3.48 -7.66 -3.64
C GLU A 147 4.59 -7.97 -2.61
N LEU A 148 4.29 -7.88 -1.32
CA LEU A 148 5.25 -8.09 -0.22
C LEU A 148 4.84 -9.31 0.61
N LYS A 149 5.25 -10.48 0.16
CA LYS A 149 5.01 -11.74 0.86
C LYS A 149 5.71 -11.75 2.21
N GLY A 150 5.05 -12.29 3.22
CA GLY A 150 5.67 -12.52 4.53
C GLY A 150 6.46 -13.83 4.56
N THR A 151 7.29 -14.00 5.58
CA THR A 151 8.16 -15.18 5.75
C THR A 151 7.37 -16.50 5.85
N LEU A 152 6.17 -16.46 6.44
CA LEU A 152 5.28 -17.62 6.60
C LEU A 152 3.93 -17.35 5.93
N GLY A 153 3.93 -17.14 4.61
CA GLY A 153 2.74 -16.84 3.82
C GLY A 153 2.36 -15.36 3.80
N ASN A 154 1.30 -15.04 3.04
CA ASN A 154 0.97 -13.64 2.69
C ASN A 154 0.16 -12.91 3.77
N GLN A 155 -0.50 -13.62 4.69
CA GLN A 155 -1.39 -13.02 5.68
C GLN A 155 -0.65 -12.06 6.62
N VAL A 156 -1.31 -10.97 6.98
CA VAL A 156 -0.88 -10.11 8.09
C VAL A 156 -0.98 -10.93 9.38
N LYS A 157 0.10 -11.01 10.15
CA LYS A 157 0.18 -11.93 11.29
C LYS A 157 -0.37 -11.33 12.58
N TRP A 158 -0.26 -10.00 12.75
CA TRP A 158 -0.71 -9.30 13.95
C TRP A 158 -0.83 -7.80 13.70
N ASN A 159 -1.38 -7.07 14.68
CA ASN A 159 -1.41 -5.61 14.70
C ASN A 159 0.01 -5.03 14.59
N PHE A 160 0.11 -3.82 14.07
CA PHE A 160 1.38 -3.09 13.84
C PHE A 160 2.33 -3.79 12.85
N THR A 161 1.79 -4.51 11.86
CA THR A 161 2.55 -4.85 10.65
C THR A 161 2.66 -3.59 9.78
N LYS A 162 3.86 -3.30 9.28
CA LYS A 162 4.11 -2.10 8.46
C LYS A 162 4.52 -2.51 7.05
N PHE A 163 3.99 -1.79 6.06
CA PHE A 163 4.37 -1.91 4.66
C PHE A 163 4.92 -0.57 4.21
N VAL A 164 6.10 -0.57 3.61
CA VAL A 164 6.74 0.62 3.06
C VAL A 164 6.58 0.63 1.55
N ILE A 165 6.16 1.76 1.02
CA ILE A 165 5.99 2.04 -0.40
C ILE A 165 6.96 3.17 -0.75
N ASP A 166 7.71 3.02 -1.83
CA ASP A 166 8.66 4.04 -2.30
C ASP A 166 7.97 5.22 -3.00
N LYS A 167 8.73 6.25 -3.37
CA LYS A 167 8.24 7.45 -4.05
C LYS A 167 7.56 7.18 -5.41
N ASN A 168 7.82 6.01 -5.99
CA ASN A 168 7.21 5.60 -7.26
C ASN A 168 5.92 4.79 -7.07
N GLY A 169 5.46 4.62 -5.82
CA GLY A 169 4.28 3.82 -5.49
C GLY A 169 4.52 2.32 -5.51
N LYS A 170 5.78 1.87 -5.54
CA LYS A 170 6.15 0.46 -5.51
C LYS A 170 6.29 -0.01 -4.08
N PRO A 171 5.58 -1.08 -3.67
CA PRO A 171 5.81 -1.72 -2.38
C PRO A 171 7.26 -2.19 -2.27
N ALA A 172 7.98 -1.70 -1.25
CA ALA A 172 9.43 -1.86 -1.10
C ALA A 172 9.81 -2.84 0.02
N LYS A 173 9.15 -2.75 1.19
CA LYS A 173 9.47 -3.62 2.33
C LYS A 173 8.28 -3.82 3.26
N ARG A 174 8.21 -5.00 3.85
CA ARG A 174 7.28 -5.33 4.93
C ARG A 174 8.05 -5.56 6.22
N PHE A 175 7.61 -4.91 7.31
CA PHE A 175 8.16 -5.08 8.64
C PHE A 175 7.19 -5.84 9.55
N ALA A 176 7.73 -6.70 10.36
CA ALA A 176 6.96 -7.50 11.32
C ALA A 176 6.34 -6.63 12.43
N PRO A 177 5.28 -7.09 13.10
CA PRO A 177 4.67 -6.38 14.25
C PRO A 177 5.67 -5.96 15.32
N ILE A 178 6.62 -6.84 15.65
CA ILE A 178 7.63 -6.63 16.69
C ILE A 178 8.67 -5.56 16.33
N THR A 179 8.85 -5.27 15.03
CA THR A 179 9.81 -4.24 14.59
C THR A 179 9.36 -2.87 15.04
N LYS A 180 10.11 -2.25 15.92
CA LYS A 180 9.84 -0.90 16.42
C LYS A 180 10.05 0.14 15.32
N PRO A 181 9.31 1.26 15.34
CA PRO A 181 9.47 2.34 14.34
C PRO A 181 10.92 2.86 14.25
N GLU A 182 11.62 2.97 15.38
CA GLU A 182 13.01 3.42 15.42
C GLU A 182 13.95 2.55 14.58
N SER A 183 13.70 1.23 14.55
CA SER A 183 14.48 0.29 13.75
C SER A 183 14.19 0.36 12.24
N MET A 184 13.20 1.16 11.83
CA MET A 184 12.87 1.39 10.43
C MET A 184 13.54 2.65 9.86
N ARG A 185 14.12 3.53 10.71
CA ARG A 185 14.63 4.86 10.34
C ARG A 185 15.63 4.80 9.20
N GLU A 186 16.71 4.07 9.36
CA GLU A 186 17.76 3.95 8.34
C GLU A 186 17.19 3.52 6.97
N TYR A 187 16.26 2.56 6.97
CA TYR A 187 15.61 2.11 5.75
C TYR A 187 14.73 3.20 5.11
N ILE A 188 13.99 3.94 5.92
CA ILE A 188 13.14 5.04 5.47
C ILE A 188 14.00 6.19 4.93
N GLU A 189 15.06 6.58 5.63
CA GLU A 189 16.01 7.62 5.20
C GLU A 189 16.63 7.30 3.84
N GLY A 190 16.95 6.03 3.59
CA GLY A 190 17.49 5.59 2.30
C GLY A 190 16.49 5.68 1.12
N LEU A 191 15.20 5.92 1.40
CA LEU A 191 14.16 6.11 0.40
C LEU A 191 13.74 7.59 0.24
N LEU A 192 14.00 8.44 1.25
CA LEU A 192 13.65 9.86 1.24
C LEU A 192 14.61 10.67 0.37
#